data_a47aa675974d0b499747369b78bee306
#
_entry.id   a47aa675974d0b499747369b78bee306
#
_cell.length_a   1.000
_cell.length_b   1.000
_cell.length_c   1.000
_cell.angle_alpha   90.00
_cell.angle_beta   90.00
_cell.angle_gamma   90.00
#
_symmetry.space_group_name_H-M   'P 1'
#
loop_
_entity.id
_entity.type
_entity.pdbx_description
1 polymer ?
#
loop_
_entity_poly.entity_id
_entity_poly.type
_entity_poly.pdbx_seq_one_letter_code
_entity_poly.pdbx_strand_id
1 'polypeptide(L)'
;MKVISIVNLKGGVGKTATAINMASILATEHSKCVLLIDADPQANATRFFGGENAPVKLCDVFTHPDAWDSYCWMTQVDGVDIIPASMDLLQLDVAAATADAKLIQNFADFVGDMCDESDYDYVIIDCPPGFTAVSIAGISVSDDIIIPAKVDAFAISGIDELTAQIRAVQTVRSGIRIAGVLVTMWHNAPVVTQGEQYLRAMDVPVFETTIRRTDKMDEATFARQPISTYSRWCAAARDYRDFVDEYLGKEAADDE
;
A
#
# COMPACT_ATOMS: atom_id res chain seq x y z
N MET A 1 -1.80 -7.76 14.82
CA MET A 1 -2.04 -6.89 13.65
C MET A 1 -0.79 -6.87 12.78
N LYS A 2 -0.92 -6.84 11.45
CA LYS A 2 0.18 -6.78 10.47
C LYS A 2 0.14 -5.46 9.71
N VAL A 3 1.23 -4.73 9.65
CA VAL A 3 1.32 -3.44 8.94
C VAL A 3 2.04 -3.62 7.61
N ILE A 4 1.39 -3.23 6.51
CA ILE A 4 1.87 -3.42 5.13
C ILE A 4 1.92 -2.07 4.42
N SER A 5 3.08 -1.64 3.95
CA SER A 5 3.17 -0.46 3.07
C SER A 5 3.26 -0.86 1.59
N ILE A 6 2.45 -0.19 0.77
CA ILE A 6 2.47 -0.32 -0.69
C ILE A 6 3.29 0.85 -1.25
N VAL A 7 4.50 0.57 -1.71
CA VAL A 7 5.50 1.62 -2.01
C VAL A 7 6.04 1.49 -3.43
N ASN A 8 6.22 2.59 -4.13
CA ASN A 8 7.07 2.68 -5.32
C ASN A 8 7.40 4.15 -5.60
N LEU A 9 8.61 4.44 -6.07
CA LEU A 9 9.05 5.79 -6.44
C LEU A 9 8.26 6.36 -7.62
N LYS A 10 7.76 5.48 -8.50
CA LYS A 10 6.99 5.87 -9.69
C LYS A 10 5.51 6.07 -9.39
N GLY A 11 4.94 7.10 -10.02
CA GLY A 11 3.49 7.25 -10.15
C GLY A 11 2.92 6.29 -11.21
N GLY A 12 1.64 5.92 -11.07
CA GLY A 12 0.90 5.15 -12.08
C GLY A 12 1.33 3.68 -12.22
N VAL A 13 1.96 3.09 -11.21
CA VAL A 13 2.34 1.67 -11.18
C VAL A 13 1.32 0.76 -10.48
N GLY A 14 0.19 1.32 -10.05
CA GLY A 14 -0.89 0.54 -9.42
C GLY A 14 -0.81 0.41 -7.90
N LYS A 15 -0.11 1.30 -7.18
CA LYS A 15 -0.06 1.30 -5.71
C LYS A 15 -1.47 1.34 -5.11
N THR A 16 -2.21 2.41 -5.35
CA THR A 16 -3.58 2.59 -4.85
C THR A 16 -4.52 1.46 -5.27
N ALA A 17 -4.41 1.00 -6.53
CA ALA A 17 -5.22 -0.13 -6.99
C ALA A 17 -4.88 -1.42 -6.22
N THR A 18 -3.61 -1.67 -5.93
CA THR A 18 -3.18 -2.82 -5.13
C THR A 18 -3.68 -2.70 -3.69
N ALA A 19 -3.51 -1.53 -3.06
CA ALA A 19 -3.97 -1.28 -1.69
C ALA A 19 -5.49 -1.50 -1.55
N ILE A 20 -6.29 -0.92 -2.42
CA ILE A 20 -7.76 -1.06 -2.44
C ILE A 20 -8.19 -2.51 -2.62
N ASN A 21 -7.63 -3.21 -3.63
CA ASN A 21 -8.07 -4.56 -3.95
C ASN A 21 -7.56 -5.59 -2.95
N MET A 22 -6.35 -5.43 -2.41
CA MET A 22 -5.83 -6.26 -1.33
C MET A 22 -6.69 -6.11 -0.07
N ALA A 23 -6.96 -4.86 0.38
CA ALA A 23 -7.82 -4.61 1.54
C ALA A 23 -9.21 -5.25 1.37
N SER A 24 -9.82 -5.03 0.19
CA SER A 24 -11.17 -5.55 -0.08
C SER A 24 -11.22 -7.07 -0.14
N ILE A 25 -10.23 -7.75 -0.73
CA ILE A 25 -10.18 -9.22 -0.81
C ILE A 25 -9.91 -9.81 0.57
N LEU A 26 -8.96 -9.27 1.34
CA LEU A 26 -8.72 -9.69 2.72
C LEU A 26 -10.00 -9.64 3.56
N ALA A 27 -10.76 -8.55 3.45
CA ALA A 27 -12.00 -8.40 4.21
C ALA A 27 -13.11 -9.33 3.70
N THR A 28 -13.41 -9.32 2.41
CA THR A 28 -14.61 -9.97 1.87
C THR A 28 -14.45 -11.48 1.59
N GLU A 29 -13.21 -11.93 1.34
CA GLU A 29 -12.96 -13.34 0.97
C GLU A 29 -12.16 -14.10 2.05
N HIS A 30 -11.42 -13.38 2.94
CA HIS A 30 -10.68 -13.99 4.05
C HIS A 30 -11.19 -13.59 5.44
N SER A 31 -12.29 -12.82 5.53
CA SER A 31 -12.94 -12.41 6.79
C SER A 31 -11.99 -11.68 7.74
N LYS A 32 -11.13 -10.82 7.19
CA LYS A 32 -10.17 -10.00 7.93
C LYS A 32 -10.72 -8.60 8.17
N CYS A 33 -10.41 -8.01 9.32
CA CYS A 33 -10.63 -6.59 9.59
C CYS A 33 -9.42 -5.80 9.08
N VAL A 34 -9.64 -4.86 8.17
CA VAL A 34 -8.57 -4.13 7.48
C VAL A 34 -8.75 -2.63 7.63
N LEU A 35 -7.70 -1.95 8.07
CA LEU A 35 -7.61 -0.50 7.99
C LEU A 35 -6.72 -0.11 6.81
N LEU A 36 -7.25 0.69 5.90
CA LEU A 36 -6.49 1.32 4.83
C LEU A 36 -6.09 2.74 5.24
N ILE A 37 -4.81 3.06 5.21
CA ILE A 37 -4.30 4.42 5.40
C ILE A 37 -3.93 4.99 4.04
N ASP A 38 -4.69 5.98 3.56
CA ASP A 38 -4.35 6.72 2.35
C ASP A 38 -3.29 7.78 2.70
N ALA A 39 -2.05 7.53 2.31
CA ALA A 39 -0.92 8.39 2.59
C ALA A 39 -0.51 9.25 1.36
N ASP A 40 -1.23 9.14 0.24
CA ASP A 40 -0.98 9.96 -0.95
C ASP A 40 -1.76 11.28 -0.87
N PRO A 41 -1.09 12.46 -0.96
CA PRO A 41 -1.75 13.76 -1.03
C PRO A 41 -2.82 13.86 -2.14
N GLN A 42 -2.69 13.04 -3.20
CA GLN A 42 -3.71 12.97 -4.25
C GLN A 42 -5.03 12.34 -3.78
N ALA A 43 -5.06 11.67 -2.62
CA ALA A 43 -6.25 11.14 -1.97
C ALA A 43 -7.11 10.24 -2.89
N ASN A 44 -6.46 9.37 -3.66
CA ASN A 44 -7.17 8.52 -4.63
C ASN A 44 -7.94 7.38 -3.94
N ALA A 45 -7.36 6.73 -2.92
CA ALA A 45 -8.07 5.74 -2.12
C ALA A 45 -9.20 6.39 -1.31
N THR A 46 -8.95 7.59 -0.76
CA THR A 46 -9.95 8.40 -0.07
C THR A 46 -11.17 8.68 -0.94
N ARG A 47 -10.96 9.14 -2.18
CA ARG A 47 -12.06 9.38 -3.13
C ARG A 47 -12.77 8.09 -3.52
N PHE A 48 -12.04 7.01 -3.67
CA PHE A 48 -12.62 5.71 -4.01
C PHE A 48 -13.61 5.25 -2.93
N PHE A 49 -13.27 5.42 -1.66
CA PHE A 49 -14.08 4.99 -0.51
C PHE A 49 -15.01 6.10 0.05
N GLY A 50 -15.11 7.26 -0.60
CA GLY A 50 -16.03 8.33 -0.18
C GLY A 50 -15.61 9.07 1.08
N GLY A 51 -14.33 9.00 1.47
CA GLY A 51 -13.78 9.65 2.66
C GLY A 51 -13.42 11.13 2.49
N GLU A 52 -13.78 11.77 1.37
CA GLU A 52 -13.43 13.18 1.10
C GLU A 52 -13.97 14.14 2.16
N ASN A 53 -15.14 13.81 2.72
CA ASN A 53 -15.84 14.65 3.71
C ASN A 53 -15.58 14.24 5.16
N ALA A 54 -14.68 13.30 5.42
CA ALA A 54 -14.30 12.93 6.77
C ALA A 54 -13.76 14.16 7.52
N PRO A 55 -14.16 14.37 8.79
CA PRO A 55 -13.83 15.58 9.55
C PRO A 55 -12.34 15.68 9.90
N VAL A 56 -11.66 14.54 10.01
CA VAL A 56 -10.23 14.41 10.31
C VAL A 56 -9.53 13.64 9.21
N LYS A 57 -8.26 13.92 9.01
CA LYS A 57 -7.44 13.37 7.93
C LYS A 57 -6.10 12.88 8.48
N LEU A 58 -5.39 12.08 7.69
CA LEU A 58 -4.08 11.56 8.07
C LEU A 58 -3.08 12.66 8.50
N CYS A 59 -3.15 13.85 7.91
CA CYS A 59 -2.27 14.96 8.29
C CYS A 59 -2.41 15.32 9.77
N ASP A 60 -3.63 15.20 10.33
CA ASP A 60 -3.89 15.51 11.74
C ASP A 60 -3.19 14.52 12.69
N VAL A 61 -3.07 13.24 12.28
CA VAL A 61 -2.31 12.22 13.03
C VAL A 61 -0.86 12.65 13.26
N PHE A 62 -0.22 13.20 12.23
CA PHE A 62 1.17 13.64 12.34
C PHE A 62 1.35 14.84 13.26
N THR A 63 0.37 15.71 13.33
CA THR A 63 0.47 17.00 14.04
C THR A 63 -0.16 16.98 15.42
N HIS A 64 -1.27 16.28 15.57
CA HIS A 64 -2.07 16.22 16.80
C HIS A 64 -2.66 14.81 16.96
N PRO A 65 -1.84 13.81 17.32
CA PRO A 65 -2.34 12.45 17.47
C PRO A 65 -3.32 12.37 18.65
N ASP A 66 -4.58 12.09 18.33
CA ASP A 66 -5.64 11.77 19.28
C ASP A 66 -5.86 10.25 19.32
N ALA A 67 -6.92 9.79 19.98
CA ALA A 67 -7.30 8.39 19.97
C ALA A 67 -7.50 7.89 18.53
N TRP A 68 -6.89 6.76 18.19
CA TRP A 68 -6.78 6.23 16.81
C TRP A 68 -8.16 6.04 16.13
N ASP A 69 -9.19 5.66 16.86
CA ASP A 69 -10.54 5.42 16.36
C ASP A 69 -11.22 6.67 15.79
N SER A 70 -10.82 7.86 16.27
CA SER A 70 -11.36 9.14 15.79
C SER A 70 -11.00 9.45 14.34
N TYR A 71 -9.97 8.81 13.78
CA TYR A 71 -9.51 9.00 12.41
C TYR A 71 -10.11 8.02 11.41
N CYS A 72 -10.76 6.94 11.91
CA CYS A 72 -11.28 5.88 11.07
C CYS A 72 -12.61 6.29 10.43
N TRP A 73 -12.69 6.14 9.12
CA TRP A 73 -13.90 6.37 8.32
C TRP A 73 -14.39 5.05 7.75
N MET A 74 -15.64 4.68 8.06
CA MET A 74 -16.25 3.46 7.52
C MET A 74 -16.42 3.56 6.01
N THR A 75 -16.05 2.49 5.29
CA THR A 75 -16.21 2.42 3.84
C THR A 75 -17.47 1.65 3.44
N GLN A 76 -17.75 1.62 2.13
CA GLN A 76 -18.84 0.80 1.57
C GLN A 76 -18.47 -0.70 1.46
N VAL A 77 -17.25 -1.10 1.85
CA VAL A 77 -16.80 -2.49 1.85
C VAL A 77 -16.76 -2.99 3.28
N ASP A 78 -17.62 -3.95 3.60
CA ASP A 78 -17.68 -4.52 4.93
C ASP A 78 -16.30 -5.08 5.36
N GLY A 79 -15.86 -4.72 6.56
CA GLY A 79 -14.56 -5.10 7.11
C GLY A 79 -13.38 -4.24 6.63
N VAL A 80 -13.63 -3.16 5.87
CA VAL A 80 -12.62 -2.19 5.47
C VAL A 80 -12.97 -0.80 5.98
N ASP A 81 -12.12 -0.22 6.82
CA ASP A 81 -12.15 1.19 7.17
C ASP A 81 -10.98 1.93 6.52
N ILE A 82 -11.06 3.26 6.45
CA ILE A 82 -10.01 4.09 5.87
C ILE A 82 -9.66 5.28 6.77
N ILE A 83 -8.35 5.60 6.88
CA ILE A 83 -7.89 6.91 7.33
C ILE A 83 -7.65 7.75 6.07
N PRO A 84 -8.45 8.81 5.85
CA PRO A 84 -8.42 9.56 4.61
C PRO A 84 -7.23 10.51 4.50
N ALA A 85 -6.70 10.68 3.28
CA ALA A 85 -5.70 11.69 2.93
C ALA A 85 -6.30 13.06 2.62
N SER A 86 -5.44 14.07 2.63
CA SER A 86 -5.68 15.39 2.01
C SER A 86 -4.41 15.97 1.42
N MET A 87 -4.54 17.05 0.62
CA MET A 87 -3.39 17.79 0.10
C MET A 87 -2.50 18.38 1.19
N ASP A 88 -2.99 18.49 2.43
CA ASP A 88 -2.24 19.02 3.56
C ASP A 88 -1.02 18.15 3.93
N LEU A 89 -1.03 16.87 3.53
CA LEU A 89 0.13 15.98 3.67
C LEU A 89 1.41 16.53 3.01
N LEU A 90 1.29 17.39 1.97
CA LEU A 90 2.46 18.06 1.36
C LEU A 90 3.19 18.98 2.33
N GLN A 91 2.51 19.48 3.36
CA GLN A 91 3.13 20.34 4.37
C GLN A 91 4.12 19.57 5.23
N LEU A 92 3.92 18.24 5.38
CA LEU A 92 4.81 17.38 6.15
C LEU A 92 6.20 17.25 5.51
N ASP A 93 6.30 17.28 4.18
CA ASP A 93 7.59 17.26 3.48
C ASP A 93 8.37 18.54 3.73
N VAL A 94 7.68 19.69 3.81
CA VAL A 94 8.29 20.98 4.15
C VAL A 94 8.74 21.00 5.61
N ALA A 95 7.94 20.49 6.52
CA ALA A 95 8.27 20.37 7.93
C ALA A 95 9.44 19.41 8.18
N ALA A 96 9.44 18.26 7.51
CA ALA A 96 10.53 17.28 7.59
C ALA A 96 11.88 17.85 7.09
N ALA A 97 11.86 18.74 6.11
CA ALA A 97 13.08 19.43 5.64
C ALA A 97 13.71 20.31 6.74
N THR A 98 12.94 20.68 7.78
CA THR A 98 13.43 21.42 8.96
C THR A 98 13.80 20.50 10.14
N ALA A 99 13.91 19.17 9.89
CA ALA A 99 14.33 18.13 10.83
C ALA A 99 13.37 17.91 12.02
N ASP A 100 12.07 17.99 11.80
CA ASP A 100 11.09 17.63 12.84
C ASP A 100 10.87 16.10 12.90
N ALA A 101 11.80 15.40 13.58
CA ALA A 101 11.70 13.97 13.84
C ALA A 101 10.41 13.59 14.61
N LYS A 102 9.79 14.56 15.29
CA LYS A 102 8.58 14.35 16.09
C LYS A 102 7.39 13.93 15.22
N LEU A 103 7.30 14.42 13.98
CA LEU A 103 6.21 14.03 13.07
C LEU A 103 6.21 12.53 12.78
N ILE A 104 7.39 11.97 12.47
CA ILE A 104 7.53 10.53 12.21
C ILE A 104 7.24 9.74 13.50
N GLN A 105 7.70 10.24 14.65
CA GLN A 105 7.43 9.60 15.94
C GLN A 105 5.94 9.60 16.28
N ASN A 106 5.22 10.70 16.09
CA ASN A 106 3.77 10.76 16.31
C ASN A 106 3.03 9.70 15.50
N PHE A 107 3.41 9.51 14.24
CA PHE A 107 2.81 8.46 13.40
C PHE A 107 3.19 7.06 13.89
N ALA A 108 4.41 6.85 14.34
CA ALA A 108 4.85 5.57 14.87
C ALA A 108 4.12 5.22 16.19
N ASP A 109 3.95 6.21 17.07
CA ASP A 109 3.20 6.04 18.33
C ASP A 109 1.73 5.72 18.02
N PHE A 110 1.11 6.45 17.09
CA PHE A 110 -0.27 6.22 16.64
C PHE A 110 -0.48 4.79 16.10
N VAL A 111 0.43 4.31 15.24
CA VAL A 111 0.34 2.93 14.74
C VAL A 111 0.61 1.92 15.85
N GLY A 112 1.48 2.23 16.81
CA GLY A 112 1.74 1.41 17.99
C GLY A 112 0.50 1.25 18.85
N ASP A 113 -0.17 2.36 19.22
CA ASP A 113 -1.41 2.35 20.01
C ASP A 113 -2.51 1.53 19.29
N MET A 114 -2.59 1.69 17.99
CA MET A 114 -3.54 0.94 17.16
C MET A 114 -3.24 -0.57 17.14
N CYS A 115 -1.95 -0.96 17.14
CA CYS A 115 -1.55 -2.37 17.24
C CYS A 115 -1.98 -3.00 18.56
N ASP A 116 -1.96 -2.23 19.64
CA ASP A 116 -2.23 -2.72 20.98
C ASP A 116 -3.74 -2.72 21.32
N GLU A 117 -4.51 -1.81 20.74
CA GLU A 117 -5.88 -1.51 21.17
C GLU A 117 -6.97 -1.88 20.14
N SER A 118 -6.63 -2.10 18.85
CA SER A 118 -7.62 -2.36 17.81
C SER A 118 -7.81 -3.84 17.49
N ASP A 119 -8.95 -4.15 16.88
CA ASP A 119 -9.28 -5.49 16.37
C ASP A 119 -8.92 -5.67 14.89
N TYR A 120 -8.14 -4.76 14.28
CA TYR A 120 -7.70 -4.92 12.91
C TYR A 120 -6.67 -6.05 12.77
N ASP A 121 -6.88 -6.92 11.78
CA ASP A 121 -5.89 -7.94 11.40
C ASP A 121 -4.74 -7.31 10.61
N TYR A 122 -5.07 -6.38 9.71
CA TYR A 122 -4.14 -5.72 8.78
C TYR A 122 -4.32 -4.21 8.75
N VAL A 123 -3.19 -3.50 8.67
CA VAL A 123 -3.13 -2.09 8.27
C VAL A 123 -2.39 -2.02 6.94
N ILE A 124 -3.02 -1.45 5.92
CA ILE A 124 -2.42 -1.25 4.60
C ILE A 124 -2.19 0.25 4.40
N ILE A 125 -0.96 0.65 4.10
CA ILE A 125 -0.59 2.04 3.87
C ILE A 125 -0.34 2.26 2.38
N ASP A 126 -1.22 3.00 1.70
CA ASP A 126 -1.04 3.42 0.30
C ASP A 126 -0.12 4.63 0.24
N CYS A 127 1.16 4.41 -0.02
CA CYS A 127 2.17 5.47 -0.01
C CYS A 127 2.17 6.31 -1.29
N PRO A 128 2.48 7.62 -1.21
CA PRO A 128 2.68 8.47 -2.38
C PRO A 128 3.86 8.01 -3.24
N PRO A 129 4.00 8.50 -4.48
CA PRO A 129 5.20 8.29 -5.26
C PRO A 129 6.38 9.05 -4.66
N GLY A 130 7.56 8.43 -4.66
CA GLY A 130 8.80 9.03 -4.15
C GLY A 130 9.06 8.74 -2.66
N PHE A 131 10.18 9.25 -2.18
CA PHE A 131 10.60 9.21 -0.77
C PHE A 131 10.20 10.51 -0.07
N THR A 132 8.91 10.63 0.24
CA THR A 132 8.37 11.73 1.03
C THR A 132 8.48 11.41 2.52
N ALA A 133 8.31 12.41 3.39
CA ALA A 133 8.27 12.21 4.83
C ALA A 133 7.20 11.16 5.23
N VAL A 134 6.05 11.22 4.57
CA VAL A 134 4.94 10.28 4.80
C VAL A 134 5.29 8.86 4.33
N SER A 135 5.96 8.70 3.17
CA SER A 135 6.44 7.39 2.71
C SER A 135 7.45 6.78 3.68
N ILE A 136 8.39 7.58 4.18
CA ILE A 136 9.40 7.15 5.16
C ILE A 136 8.72 6.74 6.46
N ALA A 137 7.75 7.52 6.95
CA ALA A 137 6.98 7.19 8.13
C ALA A 137 6.24 5.86 7.94
N GLY A 138 5.53 5.67 6.82
CA GLY A 138 4.87 4.41 6.47
C GLY A 138 5.82 3.22 6.47
N ILE A 139 6.95 3.33 5.75
CA ILE A 139 7.97 2.28 5.72
C ILE A 139 8.48 1.97 7.13
N SER A 140 8.72 2.99 7.95
CA SER A 140 9.31 2.81 9.28
C SER A 140 8.40 2.08 10.27
N VAL A 141 7.09 2.06 10.08
CA VAL A 141 6.13 1.36 10.94
C VAL A 141 5.72 -0.01 10.39
N SER A 142 6.11 -0.34 9.16
CA SER A 142 5.66 -1.55 8.48
C SER A 142 6.42 -2.80 8.90
N ASP A 143 5.71 -3.93 8.90
CA ASP A 143 6.29 -5.27 8.95
C ASP A 143 6.68 -5.71 7.54
N ASP A 144 5.80 -5.46 6.57
CA ASP A 144 5.97 -5.87 5.18
C ASP A 144 5.89 -4.69 4.20
N ILE A 145 6.74 -4.75 3.18
CA ILE A 145 6.74 -3.82 2.05
C ILE A 145 6.38 -4.59 0.78
N ILE A 146 5.33 -4.15 0.08
CA ILE A 146 4.96 -4.64 -1.24
C ILE A 146 5.26 -3.54 -2.26
N ILE A 147 5.92 -3.92 -3.37
CA ILE A 147 6.38 -2.98 -4.40
C ILE A 147 5.65 -3.27 -5.73
N PRO A 148 4.48 -2.65 -5.99
CA PRO A 148 3.84 -2.76 -7.28
C PRO A 148 4.71 -2.13 -8.37
N ALA A 149 4.97 -2.86 -9.45
CA ALA A 149 5.86 -2.42 -10.51
C ALA A 149 5.26 -2.69 -11.90
N LYS A 150 5.09 -1.64 -12.67
CA LYS A 150 4.82 -1.76 -14.10
C LYS A 150 6.14 -1.94 -14.83
N VAL A 151 6.27 -3.02 -15.59
CA VAL A 151 7.48 -3.32 -16.35
C VAL A 151 7.65 -2.33 -17.49
N ASP A 152 8.70 -1.51 -17.41
CA ASP A 152 9.18 -0.61 -18.44
C ASP A 152 10.71 -0.40 -18.32
N ALA A 153 11.29 0.39 -19.22
CA ALA A 153 12.73 0.60 -19.29
C ALA A 153 13.37 1.16 -18.00
N PHE A 154 12.59 1.83 -17.14
CA PHE A 154 13.06 2.46 -15.90
C PHE A 154 12.64 1.71 -14.64
N ALA A 155 11.89 0.61 -14.76
CA ALA A 155 11.38 -0.13 -13.61
C ALA A 155 12.52 -0.74 -12.79
N ILE A 156 13.51 -1.34 -13.46
CA ILE A 156 14.64 -2.03 -12.81
C ILE A 156 15.45 -1.08 -11.95
N SER A 157 15.93 0.03 -12.54
CA SER A 157 16.72 1.03 -11.78
C SER A 157 15.93 1.66 -10.64
N GLY A 158 14.62 1.88 -10.83
CA GLY A 158 13.75 2.42 -9.78
C GLY A 158 13.55 1.45 -8.61
N ILE A 159 13.50 0.14 -8.88
CA ILE A 159 13.40 -0.88 -7.83
C ILE A 159 14.73 -1.02 -7.08
N ASP A 160 15.86 -1.01 -7.78
CA ASP A 160 17.19 -1.03 -7.13
C ASP A 160 17.36 0.16 -6.18
N GLU A 161 17.00 1.37 -6.62
CA GLU A 161 17.06 2.58 -5.80
C GLU A 161 16.12 2.47 -4.59
N LEU A 162 14.87 2.05 -4.80
CA LEU A 162 13.88 1.88 -3.73
C LEU A 162 14.34 0.85 -2.71
N THR A 163 14.81 -0.31 -3.15
CA THR A 163 15.28 -1.38 -2.25
C THR A 163 16.51 -0.95 -1.45
N ALA A 164 17.44 -0.19 -2.05
CA ALA A 164 18.58 0.38 -1.33
C ALA A 164 18.12 1.33 -0.21
N GLN A 165 17.11 2.15 -0.45
CA GLN A 165 16.55 3.05 0.56
C GLN A 165 15.80 2.29 1.66
N ILE A 166 15.00 1.28 1.31
CA ILE A 166 14.34 0.42 2.32
C ILE A 166 15.39 -0.28 3.19
N ARG A 167 16.46 -0.81 2.60
CA ARG A 167 17.58 -1.42 3.34
C ARG A 167 18.25 -0.41 4.30
N ALA A 168 18.35 0.87 3.93
CA ALA A 168 18.84 1.90 4.84
C ALA A 168 17.90 2.10 6.05
N VAL A 169 16.58 2.07 5.85
CA VAL A 169 15.60 2.12 6.97
C VAL A 169 15.71 0.86 7.83
N GLN A 170 15.91 -0.32 7.23
CA GLN A 170 16.11 -1.59 7.95
C GLN A 170 17.32 -1.57 8.89
N THR A 171 18.34 -0.73 8.64
CA THR A 171 19.47 -0.57 9.57
C THR A 171 19.08 0.04 10.91
N VAL A 172 17.98 0.81 10.92
CA VAL A 172 17.43 1.46 12.12
C VAL A 172 16.31 0.60 12.74
N ARG A 173 15.49 -0.04 11.91
CA ARG A 173 14.41 -0.95 12.30
C ARG A 173 14.55 -2.29 11.57
N SER A 174 15.07 -3.30 12.24
CA SER A 174 15.42 -4.60 11.65
C SER A 174 14.20 -5.50 11.31
N GLY A 175 12.99 -5.16 11.80
CA GLY A 175 11.78 -5.98 11.60
C GLY A 175 11.09 -5.80 10.25
N ILE A 176 11.51 -4.84 9.42
CA ILE A 176 10.88 -4.57 8.12
C ILE A 176 11.32 -5.64 7.11
N ARG A 177 10.36 -6.23 6.39
CA ARG A 177 10.61 -7.21 5.32
C ARG A 177 10.14 -6.66 3.97
N ILE A 178 10.91 -6.85 2.91
CA ILE A 178 10.40 -6.69 1.54
C ILE A 178 9.66 -7.99 1.19
N ALA A 179 8.34 -8.00 1.27
CA ALA A 179 7.51 -9.16 0.94
C ALA A 179 7.62 -9.54 -0.54
N GLY A 180 7.73 -8.54 -1.42
CA GLY A 180 8.04 -8.78 -2.82
C GLY A 180 7.64 -7.64 -3.76
N VAL A 181 8.16 -7.74 -4.97
CA VAL A 181 7.75 -6.92 -6.12
C VAL A 181 6.54 -7.58 -6.77
N LEU A 182 5.43 -6.84 -6.91
CA LEU A 182 4.24 -7.29 -7.62
C LEU A 182 4.23 -6.68 -9.03
N VAL A 183 4.40 -7.52 -10.04
CA VAL A 183 4.31 -7.08 -11.43
C VAL A 183 2.87 -6.71 -11.76
N THR A 184 2.65 -5.47 -12.18
CA THR A 184 1.32 -4.91 -12.49
C THR A 184 1.18 -4.52 -13.96
N MET A 185 -0.07 -4.38 -14.41
CA MET A 185 -0.40 -3.99 -15.80
C MET A 185 0.28 -4.88 -16.85
N TRP A 186 0.51 -6.13 -16.46
CA TRP A 186 1.16 -7.11 -17.32
C TRP A 186 0.32 -7.36 -18.57
N HIS A 187 0.98 -7.48 -19.70
CA HIS A 187 0.39 -7.89 -20.98
C HIS A 187 1.42 -8.62 -21.82
N ASN A 188 0.95 -9.49 -22.69
CA ASN A 188 1.82 -10.29 -23.52
C ASN A 188 2.50 -9.45 -24.61
N ALA A 189 3.69 -8.93 -24.29
CA ALA A 189 4.57 -8.21 -25.21
C ALA A 189 6.03 -8.61 -24.93
N PRO A 190 6.89 -8.75 -25.95
CA PRO A 190 8.27 -9.20 -25.75
C PRO A 190 9.05 -8.37 -24.74
N VAL A 191 8.87 -7.04 -24.75
CA VAL A 191 9.54 -6.11 -23.82
C VAL A 191 9.06 -6.32 -22.38
N VAL A 192 7.78 -6.64 -22.17
CA VAL A 192 7.21 -6.87 -20.82
C VAL A 192 7.71 -8.21 -20.28
N THR A 193 7.67 -9.27 -21.11
CA THR A 193 8.18 -10.60 -20.71
C THR A 193 9.68 -10.56 -20.39
N GLN A 194 10.47 -9.88 -21.23
CA GLN A 194 11.91 -9.73 -20.98
C GLN A 194 12.18 -8.93 -19.71
N GLY A 195 11.46 -7.82 -19.51
CA GLY A 195 11.62 -6.99 -18.32
C GLY A 195 11.20 -7.71 -17.04
N GLU A 196 10.13 -8.54 -17.06
CA GLU A 196 9.74 -9.39 -15.96
C GLU A 196 10.85 -10.41 -15.62
N GLN A 197 11.47 -11.04 -16.62
CA GLN A 197 12.60 -11.95 -16.41
C GLN A 197 13.78 -11.25 -15.71
N TYR A 198 14.05 -9.99 -16.08
CA TYR A 198 15.06 -9.18 -15.39
C TYR A 198 14.70 -8.92 -13.92
N LEU A 199 13.43 -8.55 -13.65
CA LEU A 199 12.97 -8.35 -12.27
C LEU A 199 13.12 -9.61 -11.42
N ARG A 200 12.75 -10.77 -11.98
CA ARG A 200 12.88 -12.06 -11.28
C ARG A 200 14.35 -12.51 -11.09
N ALA A 201 15.29 -11.93 -11.83
CA ALA A 201 16.73 -12.19 -11.67
C ALA A 201 17.41 -11.22 -10.68
N MET A 202 16.71 -10.22 -10.17
CA MET A 202 17.24 -9.28 -9.16
C MET A 202 17.34 -9.94 -7.78
N ASP A 203 18.18 -9.38 -6.92
CA ASP A 203 18.30 -9.78 -5.50
C ASP A 203 17.18 -9.11 -4.66
N VAL A 204 15.93 -9.36 -5.07
CA VAL A 204 14.72 -8.92 -4.37
C VAL A 204 13.61 -9.95 -4.61
N PRO A 205 12.81 -10.30 -3.59
CA PRO A 205 11.67 -11.19 -3.80
C PRO A 205 10.70 -10.64 -4.85
N VAL A 206 10.18 -11.49 -5.71
CA VAL A 206 9.14 -11.15 -6.70
C VAL A 206 8.00 -12.13 -6.53
N PHE A 207 6.76 -11.64 -6.49
CA PHE A 207 5.59 -12.51 -6.44
C PHE A 207 5.47 -13.32 -7.73
N GLU A 208 5.06 -14.58 -7.61
CA GLU A 208 4.79 -15.42 -8.78
C GLU A 208 3.62 -14.87 -9.59
N THR A 209 2.63 -14.38 -8.87
CA THR A 209 1.44 -13.75 -9.46
C THR A 209 1.79 -12.42 -10.13
N THR A 210 1.18 -12.18 -11.30
CA THR A 210 1.25 -10.90 -12.02
C THR A 210 -0.16 -10.35 -12.25
N ILE A 211 -0.35 -9.05 -12.08
CA ILE A 211 -1.65 -8.40 -12.31
C ILE A 211 -1.75 -7.97 -13.78
N ARG A 212 -2.61 -8.64 -14.53
CA ARG A 212 -2.83 -8.36 -15.95
C ARG A 212 -3.56 -7.05 -16.18
N ARG A 213 -3.13 -6.33 -17.22
CA ARG A 213 -3.81 -5.13 -17.69
C ARG A 213 -5.21 -5.46 -18.21
N THR A 214 -6.20 -4.69 -17.80
CA THR A 214 -7.58 -4.78 -18.32
C THR A 214 -8.30 -3.44 -18.13
N ASP A 215 -9.13 -3.06 -19.09
CA ASP A 215 -9.95 -1.84 -19.03
C ASP A 215 -11.01 -1.92 -17.92
N LYS A 216 -11.30 -3.14 -17.41
CA LYS A 216 -12.19 -3.32 -16.26
C LYS A 216 -11.69 -2.67 -14.98
N MET A 217 -10.36 -2.46 -14.85
CA MET A 217 -9.81 -1.72 -13.71
C MET A 217 -10.22 -0.25 -13.74
N ASP A 218 -10.18 0.38 -14.92
CA ASP A 218 -10.59 1.78 -15.08
C ASP A 218 -12.10 1.92 -14.82
N GLU A 219 -12.92 1.00 -15.40
CA GLU A 219 -14.37 0.97 -15.15
C GLU A 219 -14.70 0.79 -13.66
N ALA A 220 -14.02 -0.12 -12.96
CA ALA A 220 -14.18 -0.38 -11.53
C ALA A 220 -13.85 0.86 -10.70
N THR A 221 -12.77 1.57 -11.06
CA THR A 221 -12.36 2.82 -10.42
C THR A 221 -13.43 3.91 -10.60
N PHE A 222 -13.98 4.08 -11.80
CA PHE A 222 -15.09 5.00 -12.04
C PHE A 222 -16.35 4.64 -11.25
N ALA A 223 -16.63 3.33 -11.12
CA ALA A 223 -17.77 2.84 -10.35
C ALA A 223 -17.52 2.87 -8.82
N ARG A 224 -16.31 3.22 -8.37
CA ARG A 224 -15.87 3.16 -6.96
C ARG A 224 -16.15 1.79 -6.33
N GLN A 225 -15.87 0.72 -7.07
CA GLN A 225 -16.03 -0.65 -6.61
C GLN A 225 -14.71 -1.43 -6.77
N PRO A 226 -14.31 -2.22 -5.77
CA PRO A 226 -13.16 -3.13 -5.93
C PRO A 226 -13.37 -4.04 -7.15
N ILE A 227 -12.28 -4.40 -7.84
CA ILE A 227 -12.37 -5.22 -9.05
C ILE A 227 -12.98 -6.59 -8.79
N SER A 228 -12.77 -7.14 -7.60
CA SER A 228 -13.36 -8.41 -7.14
C SER A 228 -14.88 -8.38 -7.09
N THR A 229 -15.47 -7.21 -6.81
CA THR A 229 -16.92 -6.97 -6.80
C THR A 229 -17.43 -6.51 -8.15
N TYR A 230 -16.75 -5.52 -8.79
CA TYR A 230 -17.19 -4.94 -10.06
C TYR A 230 -17.21 -5.94 -11.20
N SER A 231 -16.14 -6.75 -11.32
CA SER A 231 -16.01 -7.73 -12.39
C SER A 231 -15.31 -8.99 -11.89
N ARG A 232 -16.02 -9.76 -11.06
CA ARG A 232 -15.51 -10.89 -10.29
C ARG A 232 -14.66 -11.89 -11.09
N TRP A 233 -14.97 -12.07 -12.37
CA TRP A 233 -14.35 -13.08 -13.22
C TRP A 233 -13.35 -12.52 -14.23
N CYS A 234 -13.11 -11.21 -14.25
CA CYS A 234 -12.09 -10.63 -15.13
C CYS A 234 -10.68 -11.09 -14.74
N ALA A 235 -9.72 -10.88 -15.64
CA ALA A 235 -8.35 -11.32 -15.41
C ALA A 235 -7.77 -10.70 -14.13
N ALA A 236 -7.83 -9.36 -14.00
CA ALA A 236 -7.25 -8.68 -12.84
C ALA A 236 -7.92 -9.07 -11.52
N ALA A 237 -9.25 -9.37 -11.50
CA ALA A 237 -9.91 -9.80 -10.28
C ALA A 237 -9.41 -11.18 -9.80
N ARG A 238 -9.13 -12.08 -10.73
CA ARG A 238 -8.51 -13.38 -10.41
C ARG A 238 -7.08 -13.19 -9.95
N ASP A 239 -6.31 -12.40 -10.68
CA ASP A 239 -4.91 -12.14 -10.37
C ASP A 239 -4.73 -11.50 -8.99
N TYR A 240 -5.61 -10.57 -8.59
CA TYR A 240 -5.56 -10.00 -7.23
C TYR A 240 -5.91 -11.01 -6.14
N ARG A 241 -6.83 -11.97 -6.40
CA ARG A 241 -7.08 -13.08 -5.45
C ARG A 241 -5.87 -13.98 -5.33
N ASP A 242 -5.34 -14.42 -6.47
CA ASP A 242 -4.15 -15.27 -6.51
C ASP A 242 -2.95 -14.58 -5.79
N PHE A 243 -2.81 -13.26 -5.94
CA PHE A 243 -1.80 -12.46 -5.25
C PHE A 243 -2.02 -12.42 -3.73
N VAL A 244 -3.26 -12.21 -3.28
CA VAL A 244 -3.58 -12.19 -1.84
C VAL A 244 -3.37 -13.58 -1.23
N ASP A 245 -3.80 -14.64 -1.91
CA ASP A 245 -3.57 -16.03 -1.49
C ASP A 245 -2.06 -16.34 -1.41
N GLU A 246 -1.26 -15.90 -2.39
CA GLU A 246 0.19 -16.05 -2.38
C GLU A 246 0.84 -15.29 -1.21
N TYR A 247 0.37 -14.07 -0.93
CA TYR A 247 0.87 -13.26 0.19
C TYR A 247 0.59 -13.95 1.52
N LEU A 248 -0.65 -14.40 1.77
CA LEU A 248 -1.04 -15.11 2.98
C LEU A 248 -0.30 -16.44 3.16
N GLY A 249 -0.07 -17.16 2.05
CA GLY A 249 0.72 -18.40 2.09
C GLY A 249 2.19 -18.17 2.47
N LYS A 250 2.79 -17.06 2.06
CA LYS A 250 4.15 -16.68 2.46
C LYS A 250 4.20 -16.23 3.92
N GLU A 251 3.20 -15.46 4.37
CA GLU A 251 3.10 -15.04 5.77
C GLU A 251 3.04 -16.25 6.72
N ALA A 252 2.19 -17.23 6.43
CA ALA A 252 2.07 -18.45 7.23
C ALA A 252 3.37 -19.27 7.28
N ALA A 253 4.15 -19.28 6.20
CA ALA A 253 5.42 -20.01 6.14
C ALA A 253 6.56 -19.33 6.93
N ASP A 254 6.47 -18.01 7.13
CA ASP A 254 7.47 -17.26 7.90
C ASP A 254 7.20 -17.30 9.42
N ASP A 255 5.96 -17.62 9.83
CA ASP A 255 5.56 -17.76 11.24
C ASP A 255 5.84 -19.17 11.82
N GLU A 256 6.22 -20.16 10.97
CA GLU A 256 6.61 -21.53 11.36
C GLU A 256 8.14 -21.66 11.57
#